data_05b9f04357850959e651eb91f39b2f13
#
_entry.id   05b9f04357850959e651eb91f39b2f13
#
_cell.length_a   1.000
_cell.length_b   1.000
_cell.length_c   1.000
_cell.angle_alpha   90.00
_cell.angle_beta   90.00
_cell.angle_gamma   90.00
#
_symmetry.space_group_name_H-M   'P 1'
#
loop_
_entity.id
_entity.type
_entity.pdbx_description
1 polymer ?
#
loop_
_entity_poly.entity_id
_entity_poly.type
_entity_poly.pdbx_seq_one_letter_code
_entity_poly.pdbx_strand_id
1 'polypeptide(L)'
;MPSAFRTALSAALDASQISDDPGDLATYGRDWTRVYAPAPSLVVFPRTTEEVSAVLRTASAHQVAVVPSGGRTGLAGGAVAAQGELVLSLERMRTMDPVDTLGATVRVQAGAITEALHQHVEACDLSWPIDFASKGSSQIGGNIATNAGGVRVIRYGLTRQWVLGLEVVLASGEVLDINGALEKNNTGLDLRQIFIGSEGIYGVVTAATLKLT
;
A
#
# COMPACT_ATOMS: atom_id res chain seq x y z
N MET A 1 0.94 13.96 -19.92
CA MET A 1 1.99 14.04 -18.89
C MET A 1 3.21 14.80 -19.44
N PRO A 2 3.91 15.70 -18.68
CA PRO A 2 5.05 16.46 -19.18
C PRO A 2 6.22 15.57 -19.59
N SER A 3 6.91 15.89 -20.70
CA SER A 3 8.08 15.11 -21.17
C SER A 3 9.24 15.11 -20.16
N ALA A 4 9.47 16.25 -19.50
CA ALA A 4 10.48 16.39 -18.45
C ALA A 4 10.23 15.44 -17.26
N PHE A 5 8.97 15.24 -16.87
CA PHE A 5 8.59 14.27 -15.83
C PHE A 5 8.93 12.84 -16.24
N ARG A 6 8.60 12.45 -17.49
CA ARG A 6 8.93 11.10 -17.98
C ARG A 6 10.45 10.85 -17.98
N THR A 7 11.22 11.82 -18.40
CA THR A 7 12.70 11.73 -18.39
C THR A 7 13.23 11.56 -16.96
N ALA A 8 12.75 12.37 -16.01
CA ALA A 8 13.17 12.27 -14.61
C ALA A 8 12.74 10.92 -13.98
N LEU A 9 11.55 10.42 -14.31
CA LEU A 9 11.06 9.13 -13.84
C LEU A 9 11.90 7.96 -14.39
N SER A 10 12.30 8.02 -15.68
CA SER A 10 13.16 7.00 -16.31
C SER A 10 14.61 7.01 -15.77
N ALA A 11 15.02 8.05 -15.05
CA ALA A 11 16.29 8.05 -14.32
C ALA A 11 16.19 7.37 -12.95
N ALA A 12 14.97 7.21 -12.41
CA ALA A 12 14.71 6.63 -11.10
C ALA A 12 14.23 5.17 -11.16
N LEU A 13 13.63 4.76 -12.28
CA LEU A 13 13.04 3.43 -12.47
C LEU A 13 13.52 2.80 -13.78
N ASP A 14 13.64 1.48 -13.79
CA ASP A 14 13.86 0.72 -15.02
C ASP A 14 12.68 0.84 -15.98
N ALA A 15 12.93 0.72 -17.29
CA ALA A 15 11.89 0.76 -18.31
C ALA A 15 10.77 -0.30 -18.07
N SER A 16 11.13 -1.46 -17.52
CA SER A 16 10.17 -2.53 -17.17
C SER A 16 9.25 -2.20 -15.98
N GLN A 17 9.52 -1.10 -15.29
CA GLN A 17 8.73 -0.62 -14.15
C GLN A 17 7.80 0.55 -14.53
N ILE A 18 7.79 0.95 -15.79
CA ILE A 18 6.97 2.06 -16.28
C ILE A 18 6.13 1.54 -17.45
N SER A 19 4.82 1.72 -17.37
CA SER A 19 3.89 1.28 -18.43
C SER A 19 2.96 2.40 -18.86
N ASP A 20 2.82 2.56 -20.18
CA ASP A 20 1.75 3.34 -20.82
C ASP A 20 0.91 2.45 -21.75
N ASP A 21 1.00 1.12 -21.57
CA ASP A 21 0.15 0.17 -22.28
C ASP A 21 -1.33 0.41 -21.93
N PRO A 22 -2.20 0.51 -22.94
CA PRO A 22 -3.64 0.77 -22.71
C PRO A 22 -4.32 -0.28 -21.84
N GLY A 23 -3.89 -1.53 -21.85
CA GLY A 23 -4.42 -2.60 -20.99
C GLY A 23 -4.03 -2.39 -19.53
N ASP A 24 -2.78 -2.00 -19.28
CA ASP A 24 -2.32 -1.62 -17.94
C ASP A 24 -3.05 -0.38 -17.43
N LEU A 25 -3.14 0.67 -18.24
CA LEU A 25 -3.85 1.89 -17.87
C LEU A 25 -5.30 1.60 -17.49
N ALA A 26 -6.01 0.79 -18.27
CA ALA A 26 -7.38 0.38 -17.99
C ALA A 26 -7.49 -0.50 -16.74
N THR A 27 -6.49 -1.33 -16.47
CA THR A 27 -6.50 -2.28 -15.34
C THR A 27 -6.15 -1.60 -14.03
N TYR A 28 -5.09 -0.78 -14.00
CA TYR A 28 -4.57 -0.19 -12.77
C TYR A 28 -5.23 1.13 -12.40
N GLY A 29 -5.91 1.80 -13.34
CA GLY A 29 -6.61 3.05 -13.10
C GLY A 29 -8.02 2.94 -12.52
N ARG A 30 -8.50 1.74 -12.19
CA ARG A 30 -9.88 1.49 -11.73
C ARG A 30 -9.94 0.78 -10.38
N ASP A 31 -11.09 0.84 -9.72
CA ASP A 31 -11.45 0.01 -8.57
C ASP A 31 -12.38 -1.16 -8.98
N TRP A 32 -12.90 -1.87 -7.97
CA TRP A 32 -13.81 -3.01 -8.19
C TRP A 32 -15.18 -2.58 -8.75
N THR A 33 -15.67 -1.38 -8.42
CA THR A 33 -17.03 -0.93 -8.79
C THR A 33 -17.19 -0.65 -10.27
N ARG A 34 -16.11 -0.21 -10.94
CA ARG A 34 -16.12 0.23 -12.35
C ARG A 34 -17.10 1.38 -12.62
N VAL A 35 -17.44 2.16 -11.59
CA VAL A 35 -18.36 3.31 -11.73
C VAL A 35 -17.70 4.43 -12.53
N TYR A 36 -16.39 4.63 -12.32
CA TYR A 36 -15.62 5.65 -13.03
C TYR A 36 -14.77 5.03 -14.11
N ALA A 37 -14.75 5.66 -15.29
CA ALA A 37 -13.86 5.25 -16.37
C ALA A 37 -12.40 5.59 -16.01
N PRO A 38 -11.46 4.63 -16.08
CA PRO A 38 -10.05 4.92 -15.83
C PRO A 38 -9.46 5.76 -16.97
N ALA A 39 -8.68 6.76 -16.61
CA ALA A 39 -7.93 7.59 -17.55
C ALA A 39 -6.57 8.01 -16.95
N PRO A 40 -5.77 7.12 -16.36
CA PRO A 40 -4.42 7.46 -15.94
C PRO A 40 -3.53 7.75 -17.14
N SER A 41 -2.49 8.55 -16.93
CA SER A 41 -1.49 8.82 -17.98
C SER A 41 -0.34 7.82 -17.98
N LEU A 42 -0.09 7.14 -16.85
CA LEU A 42 1.05 6.24 -16.67
C LEU A 42 0.83 5.35 -15.44
N VAL A 43 1.38 4.15 -15.48
CA VAL A 43 1.48 3.26 -14.31
C VAL A 43 2.94 2.99 -14.02
N VAL A 44 3.32 3.01 -12.72
CA VAL A 44 4.64 2.62 -12.27
C VAL A 44 4.57 1.50 -11.25
N PHE A 45 5.60 0.63 -11.28
CA PHE A 45 5.70 -0.58 -10.48
C PHE A 45 7.01 -0.61 -9.68
N PRO A 46 7.17 0.23 -8.65
CA PRO A 46 8.35 0.21 -7.81
C PRO A 46 8.49 -1.13 -7.08
N ARG A 47 9.74 -1.49 -6.76
CA ARG A 47 10.12 -2.71 -6.04
C ARG A 47 10.64 -2.43 -4.64
N THR A 48 11.06 -1.19 -4.38
CA THR A 48 11.64 -0.77 -3.10
C THR A 48 11.05 0.54 -2.60
N THR A 49 11.22 0.81 -1.33
CA THR A 49 10.79 2.06 -0.69
C THR A 49 11.53 3.27 -1.26
N GLU A 50 12.80 3.11 -1.62
CA GLU A 50 13.63 4.14 -2.26
C GLU A 50 13.08 4.52 -3.63
N GLU A 51 12.62 3.54 -4.40
CA GLU A 51 11.99 3.78 -5.71
C GLU A 51 10.65 4.51 -5.53
N VAL A 52 9.83 4.13 -4.54
CA VAL A 52 8.60 4.87 -4.19
C VAL A 52 8.92 6.32 -3.81
N SER A 53 9.95 6.52 -2.98
CA SER A 53 10.44 7.85 -2.59
C SER A 53 10.85 8.68 -3.80
N ALA A 54 11.62 8.11 -4.71
CA ALA A 54 12.05 8.79 -5.92
C ALA A 54 10.87 9.16 -6.84
N VAL A 55 9.90 8.26 -7.00
CA VAL A 55 8.67 8.52 -7.77
C VAL A 55 7.87 9.67 -7.18
N LEU A 56 7.60 9.65 -5.86
CA LEU A 56 6.79 10.67 -5.21
C LEU A 56 7.49 12.03 -5.22
N ARG A 57 8.81 12.08 -4.97
CA ARG A 57 9.61 13.30 -5.06
C ARG A 57 9.57 13.89 -6.47
N THR A 58 9.71 13.05 -7.48
CA THR A 58 9.64 13.47 -8.88
C THR A 58 8.26 13.97 -9.24
N ALA A 59 7.20 13.27 -8.80
CA ALA A 59 5.82 13.68 -9.04
C ALA A 59 5.50 15.02 -8.38
N SER A 60 5.92 15.21 -7.13
CA SER A 60 5.78 16.47 -6.40
C SER A 60 6.49 17.64 -7.11
N ALA A 61 7.76 17.44 -7.52
CA ALA A 61 8.53 18.47 -8.21
C ALA A 61 7.91 18.91 -9.55
N HIS A 62 7.20 18.01 -10.22
CA HIS A 62 6.54 18.26 -11.50
C HIS A 62 5.03 18.52 -11.38
N GLN A 63 4.48 18.60 -10.17
CA GLN A 63 3.05 18.79 -9.88
C GLN A 63 2.16 17.73 -10.55
N VAL A 64 2.61 16.49 -10.58
CA VAL A 64 1.88 15.33 -11.09
C VAL A 64 1.12 14.67 -9.93
N ALA A 65 -0.22 14.54 -10.08
CA ALA A 65 -1.02 13.82 -9.11
C ALA A 65 -0.73 12.32 -9.17
N VAL A 66 -0.68 11.68 -7.99
CA VAL A 66 -0.39 10.24 -7.84
C VAL A 66 -1.55 9.55 -7.17
N VAL A 67 -1.98 8.42 -7.73
CA VAL A 67 -2.96 7.52 -7.13
C VAL A 67 -2.26 6.23 -6.72
N PRO A 68 -2.09 5.96 -5.41
CA PRO A 68 -1.59 4.67 -4.94
C PRO A 68 -2.57 3.55 -5.27
N SER A 69 -2.06 2.44 -5.81
CA SER A 69 -2.86 1.30 -6.22
C SER A 69 -2.36 0.01 -5.56
N GLY A 70 -3.24 -0.64 -4.82
CA GLY A 70 -3.04 -1.98 -4.28
C GLY A 70 -3.82 -3.04 -5.07
N GLY A 71 -4.56 -3.90 -4.38
CA GLY A 71 -5.36 -4.97 -4.98
C GLY A 71 -6.60 -4.51 -5.76
N ARG A 72 -6.94 -3.25 -5.73
CA ARG A 72 -8.08 -2.63 -6.44
C ARG A 72 -9.45 -3.27 -6.10
N THR A 73 -9.56 -3.81 -4.89
CA THR A 73 -10.77 -4.46 -4.37
C THR A 73 -11.71 -3.48 -3.65
N GLY A 74 -11.32 -2.21 -3.53
CA GLY A 74 -12.09 -1.16 -2.87
C GLY A 74 -13.34 -0.76 -3.63
N LEU A 75 -14.29 -0.15 -2.91
CA LEU A 75 -15.61 0.23 -3.41
C LEU A 75 -15.88 1.75 -3.32
N ALA A 76 -14.90 2.53 -2.87
CA ALA A 76 -15.08 3.96 -2.57
C ALA A 76 -14.41 4.91 -3.59
N GLY A 77 -13.77 4.37 -4.63
CA GLY A 77 -13.11 5.19 -5.65
C GLY A 77 -11.68 5.61 -5.33
N GLY A 78 -11.15 5.31 -4.14
CA GLY A 78 -9.81 5.76 -3.72
C GLY A 78 -8.64 5.24 -4.57
N ALA A 79 -8.83 4.17 -5.33
CA ALA A 79 -7.84 3.63 -6.27
C ALA A 79 -8.09 4.02 -7.73
N VAL A 80 -9.06 4.91 -8.00
CA VAL A 80 -9.41 5.32 -9.36
C VAL A 80 -8.56 6.49 -9.80
N ALA A 81 -7.91 6.35 -10.95
CA ALA A 81 -7.22 7.42 -11.67
C ALA A 81 -8.02 7.78 -12.92
N ALA A 82 -8.72 8.92 -12.92
CA ALA A 82 -9.67 9.30 -13.97
C ALA A 82 -9.34 10.63 -14.66
N GLN A 83 -8.26 11.32 -14.26
CA GLN A 83 -7.94 12.68 -14.72
C GLN A 83 -6.48 12.84 -15.17
N GLY A 84 -5.85 11.76 -15.64
CA GLY A 84 -4.47 11.80 -16.14
C GLY A 84 -3.40 11.64 -15.06
N GLU A 85 -3.76 11.14 -13.90
CA GLU A 85 -2.83 10.89 -12.79
C GLU A 85 -1.80 9.82 -13.13
N LEU A 86 -0.72 9.79 -12.36
CA LEU A 86 0.20 8.67 -12.27
C LEU A 86 -0.39 7.61 -11.32
N VAL A 87 -0.53 6.39 -11.76
CA VAL A 87 -0.83 5.27 -10.86
C VAL A 87 0.48 4.68 -10.33
N LEU A 88 0.58 4.58 -9.01
CA LEU A 88 1.69 3.94 -8.31
C LEU A 88 1.24 2.59 -7.76
N SER A 89 1.58 1.50 -8.44
CA SER A 89 1.21 0.14 -8.04
C SER A 89 2.28 -0.49 -7.16
N LEU A 90 1.88 -0.93 -5.97
CA LEU A 90 2.79 -1.59 -5.02
C LEU A 90 2.84 -3.11 -5.18
N GLU A 91 2.26 -3.67 -6.23
CA GLU A 91 2.14 -5.12 -6.41
C GLU A 91 3.47 -5.87 -6.50
N ARG A 92 4.60 -5.18 -6.78
CA ARG A 92 5.94 -5.78 -6.81
C ARG A 92 6.65 -5.75 -5.46
N MET A 93 6.06 -5.12 -4.44
CA MET A 93 6.57 -5.03 -3.08
C MET A 93 5.84 -6.05 -2.19
N ARG A 94 6.21 -7.34 -2.31
CA ARG A 94 5.47 -8.46 -1.69
C ARG A 94 6.26 -9.24 -0.63
N THR A 95 7.44 -8.78 -0.26
CA THR A 95 8.28 -9.47 0.73
C THR A 95 7.57 -9.54 2.08
N MET A 96 7.64 -10.69 2.71
CA MET A 96 7.23 -10.95 4.07
C MET A 96 8.43 -11.48 4.83
N ASP A 97 8.77 -10.87 5.96
CA ASP A 97 9.87 -11.31 6.80
C ASP A 97 9.49 -12.61 7.53
N PRO A 98 10.46 -13.36 8.08
CA PRO A 98 10.16 -14.46 8.98
C PRO A 98 9.28 -14.02 10.13
N VAL A 99 8.33 -14.88 10.52
CA VAL A 99 7.43 -14.61 11.64
C VAL A 99 8.21 -14.63 12.96
N ASP A 100 8.14 -13.56 13.74
CA ASP A 100 8.58 -13.56 15.14
C ASP A 100 7.50 -14.24 15.98
N THR A 101 7.70 -15.51 16.27
CA THR A 101 6.75 -16.33 17.05
C THR A 101 6.71 -15.96 18.53
N LEU A 102 7.79 -15.35 19.07
CA LEU A 102 7.82 -14.90 20.47
C LEU A 102 7.07 -13.57 20.63
N GLY A 103 7.31 -12.63 19.71
CA GLY A 103 6.62 -11.35 19.67
C GLY A 103 5.24 -11.42 19.08
N ALA A 104 4.86 -12.55 18.46
CA ALA A 104 3.65 -12.70 17.64
C ALA A 104 3.49 -11.55 16.64
N THR A 105 4.54 -11.31 15.85
CA THR A 105 4.57 -10.22 14.86
C THR A 105 5.19 -10.68 13.54
N VAL A 106 4.88 -9.94 12.48
CA VAL A 106 5.50 -10.10 11.17
C VAL A 106 5.61 -8.75 10.47
N ARG A 107 6.77 -8.45 9.85
CA ARG A 107 6.91 -7.30 8.96
C ARG A 107 6.62 -7.74 7.53
N VAL A 108 5.81 -6.96 6.83
CA VAL A 108 5.40 -7.26 5.46
C VAL A 108 5.42 -6.01 4.60
N GLN A 109 5.76 -6.14 3.33
CA GLN A 109 5.61 -5.06 2.36
C GLN A 109 4.14 -4.86 1.95
N ALA A 110 3.80 -3.64 1.55
CA ALA A 110 2.43 -3.22 1.30
C ALA A 110 1.72 -3.97 0.15
N GLY A 111 2.45 -4.47 -0.82
CA GLY A 111 1.93 -5.28 -1.93
C GLY A 111 1.70 -6.76 -1.60
N ALA A 112 2.04 -7.21 -0.39
CA ALA A 112 1.75 -8.58 0.05
C ALA A 112 0.24 -8.85 0.00
N ILE A 113 -0.14 -9.99 -0.57
CA ILE A 113 -1.54 -10.39 -0.70
C ILE A 113 -2.03 -10.93 0.64
N THR A 114 -3.23 -10.54 1.06
CA THR A 114 -3.81 -10.91 2.36
C THR A 114 -3.86 -12.42 2.58
N GLU A 115 -4.27 -13.18 1.57
CA GLU A 115 -4.32 -14.65 1.67
C GLU A 115 -2.92 -15.28 1.78
N ALA A 116 -1.93 -14.72 1.09
CA ALA A 116 -0.54 -15.17 1.21
C ALA A 116 0.01 -14.89 2.62
N LEU A 117 -0.35 -13.76 3.24
CA LEU A 117 -0.04 -13.48 4.63
C LEU A 117 -0.70 -14.51 5.57
N HIS A 118 -1.98 -14.85 5.38
CA HIS A 118 -2.65 -15.87 6.19
C HIS A 118 -1.89 -17.21 6.15
N GLN A 119 -1.53 -17.67 4.94
CA GLN A 119 -0.77 -18.91 4.76
C GLN A 119 0.62 -18.84 5.40
N HIS A 120 1.30 -17.69 5.30
CA HIS A 120 2.63 -17.48 5.86
C HIS A 120 2.65 -17.57 7.39
N VAL A 121 1.65 -16.98 8.05
CA VAL A 121 1.59 -16.97 9.53
C VAL A 121 0.98 -18.25 10.10
N GLU A 122 0.07 -18.90 9.36
CA GLU A 122 -0.53 -20.20 9.74
C GLU A 122 0.52 -21.32 9.82
N ALA A 123 1.57 -21.25 9.00
CA ALA A 123 2.71 -22.16 9.07
C ALA A 123 3.48 -22.10 10.41
N CYS A 124 3.22 -21.07 11.22
CA CYS A 124 3.79 -20.86 12.56
C CYS A 124 2.74 -20.97 13.68
N ASP A 125 1.58 -21.58 13.42
CA ASP A 125 0.44 -21.68 14.35
C ASP A 125 -0.09 -20.31 14.84
N LEU A 126 0.07 -19.26 14.02
CA LEU A 126 -0.40 -17.92 14.28
C LEU A 126 -1.42 -17.49 13.23
N SER A 127 -2.18 -16.44 13.53
CA SER A 127 -3.23 -15.92 12.65
C SER A 127 -3.20 -14.40 12.59
N TRP A 128 -3.41 -13.84 11.39
CA TRP A 128 -3.81 -12.45 11.22
C TRP A 128 -5.32 -12.38 11.02
N PRO A 129 -6.09 -11.78 11.94
CA PRO A 129 -7.53 -12.04 12.01
C PRO A 129 -8.38 -11.24 11.01
N ILE A 130 -7.79 -10.31 10.26
CA ILE A 130 -8.51 -9.54 9.26
C ILE A 130 -8.76 -10.43 8.03
N ASP A 131 -10.03 -10.77 7.80
CA ASP A 131 -10.44 -11.75 6.77
C ASP A 131 -11.70 -11.28 6.06
N PHE A 132 -11.70 -11.33 4.73
CA PHE A 132 -12.81 -10.92 3.88
C PHE A 132 -12.75 -11.61 2.50
N ALA A 133 -13.86 -11.55 1.76
CA ALA A 133 -14.01 -12.28 0.48
C ALA A 133 -12.93 -11.98 -0.55
N SER A 134 -12.41 -10.74 -0.58
CA SER A 134 -11.38 -10.31 -1.52
C SER A 134 -9.94 -10.61 -1.09
N LYS A 135 -9.71 -11.41 -0.04
CA LYS A 135 -8.36 -11.70 0.49
C LYS A 135 -7.37 -12.23 -0.56
N GLY A 136 -7.84 -12.96 -1.56
CA GLY A 136 -6.98 -13.48 -2.65
C GLY A 136 -6.42 -12.42 -3.60
N SER A 137 -6.92 -11.18 -3.52
CA SER A 137 -6.48 -10.07 -4.38
C SER A 137 -6.10 -8.82 -3.60
N SER A 138 -6.69 -8.60 -2.42
CA SER A 138 -6.39 -7.42 -1.60
C SER A 138 -4.94 -7.45 -1.11
N GLN A 139 -4.35 -6.27 -0.98
CA GLN A 139 -2.98 -6.09 -0.54
C GLN A 139 -2.95 -5.40 0.82
N ILE A 140 -1.93 -5.71 1.63
CA ILE A 140 -1.82 -5.23 3.01
C ILE A 140 -1.80 -3.70 3.08
N GLY A 141 -1.07 -3.02 2.21
CA GLY A 141 -1.07 -1.55 2.16
C GLY A 141 -2.47 -0.96 1.91
N GLY A 142 -3.25 -1.58 1.02
CA GLY A 142 -4.63 -1.20 0.76
C GLY A 142 -5.55 -1.45 1.96
N ASN A 143 -5.38 -2.59 2.64
CA ASN A 143 -6.15 -2.90 3.85
C ASN A 143 -5.89 -1.88 4.97
N ILE A 144 -4.63 -1.43 5.11
CA ILE A 144 -4.23 -0.40 6.08
C ILE A 144 -4.79 0.96 5.65
N ALA A 145 -4.59 1.35 4.38
CA ALA A 145 -5.03 2.63 3.86
C ALA A 145 -6.55 2.83 3.98
N THR A 146 -7.34 1.77 3.85
CA THR A 146 -8.81 1.82 4.01
C THR A 146 -9.28 1.45 5.41
N ASN A 147 -8.37 1.10 6.33
CA ASN A 147 -8.69 0.55 7.64
C ASN A 147 -9.72 -0.59 7.53
N ALA A 148 -9.44 -1.56 6.68
CA ALA A 148 -10.37 -2.62 6.32
C ALA A 148 -10.87 -3.39 7.54
N GLY A 149 -12.17 -3.69 7.53
CA GLY A 149 -12.80 -4.61 8.47
C GLY A 149 -12.78 -6.03 7.92
N GLY A 150 -13.88 -6.76 8.13
CA GLY A 150 -14.04 -8.08 7.55
C GLY A 150 -15.09 -8.87 8.32
N VAL A 151 -15.24 -10.14 7.99
CA VAL A 151 -16.25 -11.00 8.58
C VAL A 151 -16.05 -11.26 10.08
N ARG A 152 -14.82 -11.04 10.57
CA ARG A 152 -14.47 -11.24 11.98
C ARG A 152 -14.42 -9.95 12.80
N VAL A 153 -14.89 -8.82 12.25
CA VAL A 153 -14.78 -7.48 12.85
C VAL A 153 -15.39 -7.37 14.26
N ILE A 154 -16.48 -8.06 14.52
CA ILE A 154 -17.15 -8.03 15.83
C ILE A 154 -16.23 -8.55 16.95
N ARG A 155 -15.41 -9.56 16.66
CA ARG A 155 -14.48 -10.13 17.64
C ARG A 155 -13.12 -9.45 17.66
N TYR A 156 -12.59 -9.15 16.50
CA TYR A 156 -11.18 -8.77 16.34
C TYR A 156 -10.98 -7.30 15.97
N GLY A 157 -12.09 -6.58 15.70
CA GLY A 157 -12.01 -5.18 15.29
C GLY A 157 -11.50 -4.97 13.86
N LEU A 158 -10.93 -3.80 13.62
CA LEU A 158 -10.47 -3.34 12.32
C LEU A 158 -8.95 -3.51 12.15
N THR A 159 -8.44 -3.35 10.94
CA THR A 159 -7.02 -3.42 10.61
C THR A 159 -6.14 -2.58 11.55
N ARG A 160 -6.58 -1.37 11.95
CA ARG A 160 -5.79 -0.48 12.82
C ARG A 160 -5.35 -1.11 14.15
N GLN A 161 -6.11 -2.06 14.68
CA GLN A 161 -5.82 -2.74 15.94
C GLN A 161 -4.71 -3.80 15.79
N TRP A 162 -4.37 -4.14 14.56
CA TRP A 162 -3.41 -5.19 14.20
C TRP A 162 -2.15 -4.64 13.52
N VAL A 163 -2.00 -3.31 13.48
CA VAL A 163 -0.82 -2.62 12.95
C VAL A 163 0.00 -2.06 14.10
N LEU A 164 1.21 -2.58 14.28
CA LEU A 164 2.15 -2.11 15.31
C LEU A 164 3.09 -1.03 14.79
N GLY A 165 3.55 -1.16 13.56
CA GLY A 165 4.45 -0.21 12.92
C GLY A 165 4.10 0.01 11.46
N LEU A 166 4.52 1.16 10.93
CA LEU A 166 4.34 1.54 9.53
C LEU A 166 5.62 2.12 8.97
N GLU A 167 5.92 1.77 7.74
CA GLU A 167 6.82 2.52 6.88
C GLU A 167 5.97 3.25 5.84
N VAL A 168 6.13 4.56 5.74
CA VAL A 168 5.31 5.43 4.88
C VAL A 168 6.19 6.40 4.12
N VAL A 169 5.93 6.59 2.85
CA VAL A 169 6.59 7.61 2.03
C VAL A 169 5.63 8.79 1.83
N LEU A 170 6.06 9.98 2.24
CA LEU A 170 5.31 11.22 2.04
C LEU A 170 5.41 11.73 0.60
N ALA A 171 4.54 12.66 0.22
CA ALA A 171 4.57 13.29 -1.11
C ALA A 171 5.91 14.02 -1.40
N SER A 172 6.64 14.45 -0.37
CA SER A 172 8.00 15.00 -0.48
C SER A 172 9.06 13.96 -0.87
N GLY A 173 8.73 12.67 -0.79
CA GLY A 173 9.66 11.55 -0.90
C GLY A 173 10.36 11.20 0.42
N GLU A 174 10.04 11.88 1.52
CA GLU A 174 10.56 11.52 2.85
C GLU A 174 9.98 10.20 3.31
N VAL A 175 10.82 9.34 3.88
CA VAL A 175 10.42 8.04 4.43
C VAL A 175 10.27 8.16 5.93
N LEU A 176 9.12 7.79 6.44
CA LEU A 176 8.85 7.71 7.88
C LEU A 176 8.80 6.25 8.31
N ASP A 177 9.59 5.90 9.33
CA ASP A 177 9.50 4.61 10.03
C ASP A 177 8.88 4.86 11.41
N ILE A 178 7.69 4.31 11.63
CA ILE A 178 6.82 4.66 12.76
C ILE A 178 6.61 3.44 13.66
N ASN A 179 7.06 3.52 14.91
CA ASN A 179 6.79 2.62 16.05
C ASN A 179 7.40 1.21 15.99
N GLY A 180 7.89 0.71 14.87
CA GLY A 180 8.44 -0.65 14.79
C GLY A 180 7.45 -1.74 15.27
N ALA A 181 7.88 -2.63 16.19
CA ALA A 181 7.11 -3.77 16.69
C ALA A 181 6.57 -3.61 18.12
N LEU A 182 6.65 -2.42 18.72
CA LEU A 182 6.22 -2.22 20.10
C LEU A 182 4.70 -2.19 20.22
N GLU A 183 4.12 -3.15 20.93
CA GLU A 183 2.69 -3.17 21.22
C GLU A 183 2.29 -2.02 22.17
N LYS A 184 3.09 -1.79 23.22
CA LYS A 184 2.90 -0.69 24.14
C LYS A 184 3.98 0.38 23.92
N ASN A 185 3.57 1.51 23.35
CA ASN A 185 4.42 2.69 23.21
C ASN A 185 3.62 3.94 23.63
N ASN A 186 4.00 4.52 24.76
CA ASN A 186 3.35 5.73 25.31
C ASN A 186 4.14 7.00 24.96
N THR A 187 5.08 6.94 24.03
CA THR A 187 5.95 8.06 23.65
C THR A 187 5.28 8.91 22.57
N GLY A 188 4.83 10.09 22.93
CA GLY A 188 4.27 11.07 22.00
C GLY A 188 2.92 10.65 21.40
N LEU A 189 2.62 11.21 20.21
CA LEU A 189 1.41 10.90 19.46
C LEU A 189 1.57 9.61 18.65
N ASP A 190 0.50 8.85 18.55
CA ASP A 190 0.46 7.67 17.67
C ASP A 190 0.26 8.10 16.21
N LEU A 191 1.36 8.40 15.52
CA LEU A 191 1.36 8.87 14.15
C LEU A 191 0.81 7.82 13.15
N ARG A 192 0.79 6.52 13.49
CA ARG A 192 0.18 5.49 12.64
C ARG A 192 -1.27 5.82 12.32
N GLN A 193 -1.98 6.41 13.29
CA GLN A 193 -3.40 6.72 13.16
C GLN A 193 -3.71 7.79 12.13
N ILE A 194 -2.73 8.57 11.69
CA ILE A 194 -2.87 9.54 10.60
C ILE A 194 -2.97 8.81 9.25
N PHE A 195 -2.21 7.73 9.08
CA PHE A 195 -2.09 7.01 7.82
C PHE A 195 -3.11 5.87 7.67
N ILE A 196 -3.50 5.22 8.79
CA ILE A 196 -4.48 4.14 8.78
C ILE A 196 -5.88 4.71 8.52
N GLY A 197 -6.47 4.35 7.39
CA GLY A 197 -7.77 4.86 6.95
C GLY A 197 -7.70 6.17 6.19
N SER A 198 -6.50 6.64 5.80
CA SER A 198 -6.31 7.88 5.02
C SER A 198 -6.47 7.70 3.52
N GLU A 199 -6.62 6.47 3.04
CA GLU A 199 -6.73 6.11 1.61
C GLU A 199 -5.58 6.66 0.73
N GLY A 200 -4.38 6.82 1.32
CA GLY A 200 -3.19 7.29 0.60
C GLY A 200 -3.06 8.82 0.51
N ILE A 201 -3.98 9.61 1.10
CA ILE A 201 -3.97 11.08 1.01
C ILE A 201 -2.72 11.68 1.68
N TYR A 202 -2.28 11.12 2.80
CA TYR A 202 -1.15 11.67 3.57
C TYR A 202 0.20 11.02 3.25
N GLY A 203 0.19 9.88 2.57
CA GLY A 203 1.40 9.16 2.20
C GLY A 203 1.11 7.75 1.72
N VAL A 204 2.11 7.12 1.13
CA VAL A 204 2.03 5.76 0.60
C VAL A 204 2.66 4.80 1.61
N VAL A 205 1.87 3.88 2.14
CA VAL A 205 2.39 2.78 3.00
C VAL A 205 3.20 1.83 2.13
N THR A 206 4.46 1.59 2.48
CA THR A 206 5.38 0.69 1.78
C THR A 206 5.63 -0.60 2.53
N ALA A 207 5.60 -0.55 3.87
CA ALA A 207 5.66 -1.74 4.72
C ALA A 207 4.91 -1.53 6.03
N ALA A 208 4.59 -2.63 6.71
CA ALA A 208 3.97 -2.61 8.03
C ALA A 208 4.48 -3.76 8.90
N THR A 209 4.55 -3.52 10.20
CA THR A 209 4.68 -4.57 11.23
C THR A 209 3.29 -4.87 11.76
N LEU A 210 2.87 -6.11 11.58
CA LEU A 210 1.55 -6.60 11.96
C LEU A 210 1.63 -7.42 13.25
N LYS A 211 0.63 -7.25 14.11
CA LYS A 211 0.39 -8.10 15.27
C LYS A 211 -0.36 -9.35 14.84
N LEU A 212 -0.01 -10.48 15.43
CA LEU A 212 -0.63 -11.79 15.22
C LEU A 212 -1.31 -12.31 16.49
N THR A 213 -2.11 -13.35 16.32
CA THR A 213 -2.77 -14.02 17.43
C THR A 213 -2.80 -15.53 17.22
#